data_cb6d1b2287fadf7c22ae1c5217ffd59a
#
_entry.id   cb6d1b2287fadf7c22ae1c5217ffd59a
#
_cell.length_a   1.000
_cell.length_b   1.000
_cell.length_c   1.000
_cell.angle_alpha   90.00
_cell.angle_beta   90.00
_cell.angle_gamma   90.00
#
_symmetry.space_group_name_H-M   'P 1'
#
loop_
_entity.id
_entity.type
_entity.pdbx_description
1 polymer ?
#
loop_
_entity_poly.entity_id
_entity_poly.type
_entity_poly.pdbx_seq_one_letter_code
_entity_poly.pdbx_strand_id
1 'polypeptide(L)'
;HRVRIMVPTGINSDVHKADSVFEVVTRNNRHNAGWNNPSGCEHEQGFVSIDDGEKGIAVANIGLYEYEMLPDLDNTIAVTILRAVGEMGDWGVLPTPKAQCLGISETEIEIVPFKGDLISSGAYEECYQFKTDIITAATDCHNGAMPLDYSMINWQGDGLTLTGIKQKGNGEDIILRWVNVSDKPTTLTIQKSDVIDNLYISNI
;
A
#
# COMPACT_ATOMS: atom_id res chain seq x y z
N HIS A 1 23.77 -1.58 10.80
CA HIS A 1 22.62 -1.31 11.66
C HIS A 1 21.33 -1.52 10.90
N ARG A 2 20.31 -2.09 11.56
CA ARG A 2 18.96 -2.22 11.07
C ARG A 2 18.01 -1.71 12.15
N VAL A 3 17.18 -0.73 11.80
CA VAL A 3 16.15 -0.17 12.69
C VAL A 3 14.79 -0.53 12.14
N ARG A 4 13.92 -1.05 13.00
CA ARG A 4 12.57 -1.50 12.63
C ARG A 4 11.54 -1.00 13.61
N ILE A 5 10.35 -0.73 13.11
CA ILE A 5 9.15 -0.61 13.93
C ILE A 5 8.55 -2.01 14.09
N MET A 6 8.24 -2.35 15.32
CA MET A 6 7.72 -3.66 15.70
C MET A 6 6.25 -3.51 16.10
N VAL A 7 5.35 -4.20 15.39
CA VAL A 7 3.91 -4.19 15.66
C VAL A 7 3.47 -5.61 16.01
N PRO A 8 3.48 -6.00 17.29
CA PRO A 8 2.92 -7.28 17.75
C PRO A 8 1.42 -7.27 17.48
N THR A 9 0.93 -8.22 16.67
CA THR A 9 -0.48 -8.19 16.25
C THR A 9 -1.39 -9.02 17.16
N GLY A 10 -0.87 -10.10 17.76
CA GLY A 10 -1.66 -11.05 18.54
C GLY A 10 -2.74 -11.75 17.71
N ILE A 11 -2.63 -11.71 16.38
CA ILE A 11 -3.58 -12.34 15.47
C ILE A 11 -3.08 -13.73 15.09
N ASN A 12 -3.92 -14.73 15.26
CA ASN A 12 -3.59 -16.11 14.94
C ASN A 12 -3.92 -16.41 13.47
N SER A 13 -2.90 -16.37 12.62
CA SER A 13 -2.99 -16.68 11.19
C SER A 13 -1.67 -17.28 10.74
N ASP A 14 -1.72 -18.20 9.78
CA ASP A 14 -0.53 -18.78 9.15
C ASP A 14 -0.06 -17.98 7.93
N VAL A 15 -0.86 -17.02 7.51
CA VAL A 15 -0.61 -16.19 6.35
C VAL A 15 -0.82 -14.72 6.66
N HIS A 16 -0.16 -13.88 5.88
CA HIS A 16 -0.35 -12.44 5.89
C HIS A 16 -0.49 -11.93 4.44
N LYS A 17 -0.94 -10.70 4.30
CA LYS A 17 -1.10 -10.03 3.02
C LYS A 17 -0.17 -8.83 2.93
N ALA A 18 0.36 -8.56 1.76
CA ALA A 18 1.21 -7.39 1.52
C ALA A 18 0.83 -6.72 0.19
N ASP A 19 0.92 -5.41 0.18
CA ASP A 19 0.75 -4.61 -1.04
C ASP A 19 1.88 -4.89 -2.02
N SER A 20 1.52 -5.13 -3.27
CA SER A 20 2.45 -5.36 -4.37
C SER A 20 2.00 -4.60 -5.62
N VAL A 21 2.70 -4.78 -6.74
CA VAL A 21 2.38 -4.05 -7.97
C VAL A 21 1.05 -4.52 -8.54
N PHE A 22 0.01 -3.73 -8.37
CA PHE A 22 -1.37 -3.98 -8.84
C PHE A 22 -2.03 -5.23 -8.25
N GLU A 23 -1.58 -5.71 -7.10
CA GLU A 23 -2.17 -6.85 -6.42
C GLU A 23 -1.92 -6.80 -4.91
N VAL A 24 -2.70 -7.57 -4.18
CA VAL A 24 -2.45 -7.90 -2.77
C VAL A 24 -1.98 -9.34 -2.72
N VAL A 25 -0.71 -9.55 -2.40
CA VAL A 25 -0.12 -10.90 -2.34
C VAL A 25 -0.34 -11.53 -0.97
N THR A 26 -0.71 -12.80 -0.95
CA THR A 26 -0.77 -13.61 0.27
C THR A 26 0.52 -14.41 0.42
N ARG A 27 1.13 -14.35 1.60
CA ARG A 27 2.37 -15.03 1.94
C ARG A 27 2.24 -15.83 3.22
N ASN A 28 3.03 -16.89 3.33
CA ASN A 28 3.11 -17.68 4.55
C ASN A 28 3.92 -16.94 5.62
N ASN A 29 3.46 -16.97 6.87
CA ASN A 29 4.19 -16.38 8.00
C ASN A 29 5.47 -17.16 8.36
N ARG A 30 5.59 -18.40 7.89
CA ARG A 30 6.72 -19.26 8.16
C ARG A 30 7.30 -19.80 6.86
N HIS A 31 8.60 -19.86 6.80
CA HIS A 31 9.31 -20.46 5.68
C HIS A 31 9.16 -21.97 5.66
N ASN A 32 9.31 -22.56 4.46
CA ASN A 32 9.35 -24.01 4.33
C ASN A 32 10.52 -24.59 5.14
N ALA A 33 10.24 -25.65 5.92
CA ALA A 33 11.21 -26.31 6.79
C ALA A 33 12.45 -26.87 6.05
N GLY A 34 12.34 -27.08 4.72
CA GLY A 34 13.47 -27.50 3.88
C GLY A 34 14.43 -26.37 3.47
N TRP A 35 14.10 -25.13 3.79
CA TRP A 35 14.94 -23.98 3.45
C TRP A 35 16.02 -23.77 4.51
N ASN A 36 17.28 -23.80 4.09
CA ASN A 36 18.39 -23.61 5.00
C ASN A 36 18.65 -22.10 5.19
N ASN A 37 18.46 -21.61 6.42
CA ASN A 37 18.69 -20.22 6.82
C ASN A 37 18.02 -19.17 5.90
N PRO A 38 16.67 -19.21 5.72
CA PRO A 38 15.97 -18.26 4.88
C PRO A 38 16.07 -16.86 5.45
N SER A 39 16.12 -15.85 4.58
CA SER A 39 15.83 -14.47 4.98
C SER A 39 14.35 -14.33 5.22
N GLY A 40 13.95 -13.83 6.39
CA GLY A 40 12.55 -13.49 6.69
C GLY A 40 12.10 -12.17 6.09
N CYS A 41 13.03 -11.45 5.44
CA CYS A 41 12.71 -10.14 4.86
C CYS A 41 12.01 -10.30 3.53
N GLU A 42 10.89 -9.60 3.38
CA GLU A 42 10.09 -9.54 2.17
C GLU A 42 9.84 -8.10 1.76
N HIS A 43 9.38 -7.91 0.53
CA HIS A 43 9.07 -6.58 0.01
C HIS A 43 7.56 -6.27 0.12
N GLU A 44 7.25 -5.00 0.24
CA GLU A 44 5.92 -4.43 0.13
C GLU A 44 5.98 -3.06 -0.55
N GLN A 45 4.85 -2.51 -0.95
CA GLN A 45 4.81 -1.19 -1.60
C GLN A 45 4.10 -0.12 -0.79
N GLY A 46 3.39 -0.49 0.23
CA GLY A 46 2.68 0.50 1.02
C GLY A 46 2.03 -0.02 2.28
N PHE A 47 1.81 -1.31 2.39
CA PHE A 47 1.31 -1.89 3.64
C PHE A 47 1.57 -3.40 3.75
N VAL A 48 1.53 -3.86 4.98
CA VAL A 48 1.46 -5.28 5.35
C VAL A 48 0.28 -5.47 6.29
N SER A 49 -0.49 -6.53 6.11
CA SER A 49 -1.64 -6.83 6.96
C SER A 49 -1.73 -8.29 7.32
N ILE A 50 -2.35 -8.56 8.45
CA ILE A 50 -2.69 -9.90 8.90
C ILE A 50 -4.12 -9.91 9.45
N ASP A 51 -4.89 -10.96 9.16
CA ASP A 51 -6.22 -11.17 9.70
C ASP A 51 -6.48 -12.65 9.99
N ASP A 52 -7.44 -12.92 10.88
CA ASP A 52 -7.95 -14.25 11.21
C ASP A 52 -9.37 -14.48 10.67
N GLY A 53 -9.87 -13.57 9.83
CA GLY A 53 -11.23 -13.56 9.30
C GLY A 53 -12.27 -12.88 10.18
N GLU A 54 -11.97 -12.62 11.46
CA GLU A 54 -12.85 -11.87 12.39
C GLU A 54 -12.30 -10.46 12.63
N LYS A 55 -11.01 -10.34 12.79
CA LYS A 55 -10.28 -9.09 13.02
C LYS A 55 -8.95 -9.10 12.28
N GLY A 56 -8.47 -7.94 11.97
CA GLY A 56 -7.19 -7.77 11.33
C GLY A 56 -6.52 -6.45 11.72
N ILE A 57 -5.27 -6.35 11.33
CA ILE A 57 -4.48 -5.14 11.45
C ILE A 57 -3.65 -4.97 10.18
N ALA A 58 -3.62 -3.77 9.64
CA ALA A 58 -2.70 -3.38 8.59
C ALA A 58 -1.73 -2.31 9.10
N VAL A 59 -0.50 -2.38 8.62
CA VAL A 59 0.56 -1.41 8.89
C VAL A 59 0.93 -0.78 7.56
N ALA A 60 0.41 0.42 7.32
CA ALA A 60 0.72 1.20 6.15
C ALA A 60 1.94 2.10 6.39
N ASN A 61 2.66 2.43 5.34
CA ASN A 61 3.84 3.28 5.41
C ASN A 61 4.09 4.05 4.11
N ILE A 62 4.96 5.06 4.19
CA ILE A 62 5.38 5.85 3.05
C ILE A 62 6.87 5.60 2.79
N GLY A 63 7.16 4.95 1.65
CA GLY A 63 8.53 4.77 1.14
C GLY A 63 9.37 3.71 1.84
N LEU A 64 8.79 2.85 2.64
CA LEU A 64 9.47 1.71 3.26
C LEU A 64 9.09 0.42 2.53
N TYR A 65 10.06 -0.28 1.95
CA TYR A 65 9.81 -1.41 1.06
C TYR A 65 10.23 -2.76 1.63
N GLU A 66 10.71 -2.80 2.87
CA GLU A 66 11.16 -4.04 3.51
C GLU A 66 10.42 -4.25 4.83
N TYR A 67 9.85 -5.42 4.98
CA TYR A 67 9.30 -5.90 6.25
C TYR A 67 9.71 -7.35 6.50
N GLU A 68 9.39 -7.83 7.68
CA GLU A 68 9.50 -9.22 8.09
C GLU A 68 8.31 -9.58 8.98
N MET A 69 7.67 -10.72 8.69
CA MET A 69 6.75 -11.34 9.63
C MET A 69 7.57 -12.20 10.59
N LEU A 70 7.68 -11.77 11.85
CA LEU A 70 8.54 -12.48 12.81
C LEU A 70 7.97 -13.85 13.17
N PRO A 71 8.84 -14.84 13.37
CA PRO A 71 8.45 -16.20 13.78
C PRO A 71 8.18 -16.27 15.30
N ASP A 72 7.44 -15.31 15.85
CA ASP A 72 7.02 -15.26 17.25
C ASP A 72 5.56 -15.69 17.43
N LEU A 73 5.09 -15.69 18.67
CA LEU A 73 3.71 -16.07 19.00
C LEU A 73 2.69 -15.00 18.65
N ASP A 74 3.13 -13.75 18.51
CA ASP A 74 2.27 -12.61 18.28
C ASP A 74 2.13 -12.26 16.78
N ASN A 75 2.79 -13.02 15.88
CA ASN A 75 2.88 -12.68 14.47
C ASN A 75 3.21 -11.19 14.29
N THR A 76 4.36 -10.77 14.84
CA THR A 76 4.80 -9.39 14.81
C THR A 76 5.18 -8.95 13.41
N ILE A 77 4.57 -7.88 12.92
CA ILE A 77 4.97 -7.19 11.70
C ILE A 77 6.15 -6.26 12.05
N ALA A 78 7.30 -6.47 11.42
CA ALA A 78 8.50 -5.70 11.64
C ALA A 78 8.89 -4.93 10.36
N VAL A 79 8.49 -3.65 10.27
CA VAL A 79 8.79 -2.78 9.12
C VAL A 79 10.17 -2.16 9.28
N THR A 80 11.02 -2.28 8.27
CA THR A 80 12.38 -1.75 8.28
C THR A 80 12.39 -0.26 7.92
N ILE A 81 12.78 0.58 8.89
CA ILE A 81 12.92 2.02 8.69
C ILE A 81 14.29 2.37 8.11
N LEU A 82 15.32 1.72 8.61
CA LEU A 82 16.69 1.99 8.23
C LEU A 82 17.49 0.69 8.14
N ARG A 83 18.22 0.54 7.06
CA ARG A 83 19.21 -0.51 6.88
C ARG A 83 20.54 0.12 6.45
N ALA A 84 21.45 0.28 7.38
CA ALA A 84 22.81 0.74 7.12
C ALA A 84 23.76 -0.45 6.97
N VAL A 85 24.38 -0.57 5.80
CA VAL A 85 25.28 -1.68 5.43
C VAL A 85 26.68 -1.14 5.20
N GLY A 86 27.67 -1.66 5.93
CA GLY A 86 29.09 -1.26 5.81
C GLY A 86 29.80 -1.95 4.67
N GLU A 87 29.44 -3.20 4.41
CA GLU A 87 30.13 -4.10 3.49
C GLU A 87 29.13 -5.07 2.86
N MET A 88 29.37 -5.44 1.63
CA MET A 88 28.61 -6.46 0.89
C MET A 88 29.55 -7.49 0.27
N GLY A 89 29.08 -8.73 0.13
CA GLY A 89 29.76 -9.83 -0.55
C GLY A 89 30.04 -11.01 0.36
N ASP A 90 30.01 -12.20 -0.22
CA ASP A 90 30.22 -13.48 0.48
C ASP A 90 31.69 -13.93 0.53
N TRP A 91 32.48 -13.50 -0.44
CA TRP A 91 33.89 -13.93 -0.62
C TRP A 91 34.86 -12.78 -0.85
N GLY A 92 34.41 -11.58 -0.69
CA GLY A 92 35.21 -10.39 -0.76
C GLY A 92 34.41 -9.25 -0.18
N VAL A 93 35.04 -8.55 0.72
CA VAL A 93 34.40 -7.39 1.37
C VAL A 93 34.38 -6.25 0.37
N LEU A 94 33.19 -5.88 -0.09
CA LEU A 94 32.95 -4.69 -0.90
C LEU A 94 32.50 -3.56 0.01
N PRO A 95 33.35 -2.55 0.29
CA PRO A 95 32.95 -1.42 1.11
C PRO A 95 31.79 -0.64 0.51
N THR A 96 30.80 -0.33 1.32
CA THR A 96 29.60 0.43 0.91
C THR A 96 29.43 1.70 1.71
N PRO A 97 30.37 2.68 1.61
CA PRO A 97 30.38 3.88 2.46
C PRO A 97 29.11 4.74 2.30
N LYS A 98 28.52 4.77 1.11
CA LYS A 98 27.27 5.50 0.86
C LYS A 98 26.03 4.82 1.45
N ALA A 99 26.09 3.52 1.76
CA ALA A 99 24.99 2.77 2.38
C ALA A 99 25.02 2.82 3.91
N GLN A 100 25.83 3.71 4.52
CA GLN A 100 25.82 3.98 5.95
C GLN A 100 24.61 4.83 6.38
N CYS A 101 23.93 5.51 5.43
CA CYS A 101 22.71 6.28 5.67
C CYS A 101 22.85 7.26 6.83
N LEU A 102 23.95 8.02 6.86
CA LEU A 102 24.21 9.04 7.89
C LEU A 102 23.25 10.21 7.71
N GLY A 103 22.68 10.69 8.80
CA GLY A 103 21.77 11.84 8.82
C GLY A 103 20.48 11.54 9.56
N ILE A 104 19.47 12.39 9.34
CA ILE A 104 18.12 12.24 9.86
C ILE A 104 17.28 11.55 8.80
N SER A 105 16.57 10.51 9.19
CA SER A 105 15.52 9.86 8.38
C SER A 105 14.17 10.07 9.06
N GLU A 106 13.20 10.51 8.28
CA GLU A 106 11.80 10.65 8.72
C GLU A 106 10.94 9.71 7.89
N THR A 107 9.96 9.10 8.53
CA THR A 107 8.99 8.25 7.88
C THR A 107 7.66 8.32 8.60
N GLU A 108 6.60 8.03 7.88
CA GLU A 108 5.24 7.97 8.42
C GLU A 108 4.71 6.55 8.33
N ILE A 109 4.03 6.13 9.40
CA ILE A 109 3.41 4.82 9.53
C ILE A 109 2.01 5.00 10.10
N GLU A 110 1.05 4.32 9.51
CA GLU A 110 -0.31 4.21 9.99
C GLU A 110 -0.63 2.79 10.41
N ILE A 111 -1.37 2.63 11.51
CA ILE A 111 -1.86 1.35 12.00
C ILE A 111 -3.37 1.34 11.85
N VAL A 112 -3.88 0.46 10.99
CA VAL A 112 -5.29 0.34 10.63
C VAL A 112 -5.87 -0.97 11.18
N PRO A 113 -6.56 -0.94 12.33
CA PRO A 113 -7.31 -2.10 12.81
C PRO A 113 -8.62 -2.24 12.04
N PHE A 114 -9.00 -3.47 11.69
CA PHE A 114 -10.23 -3.72 10.94
C PHE A 114 -10.96 -4.99 11.40
N LYS A 115 -12.20 -5.17 10.94
CA LYS A 115 -12.99 -6.37 11.17
C LYS A 115 -13.16 -7.13 9.87
N GLY A 116 -13.03 -8.46 9.95
CA GLY A 116 -13.20 -9.33 8.80
C GLY A 116 -11.98 -9.32 7.87
N ASP A 117 -12.22 -9.21 6.58
CA ASP A 117 -11.20 -9.23 5.53
C ASP A 117 -10.71 -7.82 5.17
N LEU A 118 -9.43 -7.71 4.80
CA LEU A 118 -8.75 -6.46 4.44
C LEU A 118 -9.51 -5.62 3.42
N ILE A 119 -10.03 -6.24 2.36
CA ILE A 119 -10.68 -5.53 1.25
C ILE A 119 -12.12 -5.15 1.60
N SER A 120 -12.90 -6.11 2.09
CA SER A 120 -14.31 -5.89 2.41
C SER A 120 -14.54 -4.94 3.59
N SER A 121 -13.54 -4.75 4.44
CA SER A 121 -13.60 -3.81 5.57
C SER A 121 -13.33 -2.35 5.18
N GLY A 122 -12.79 -2.09 4.00
CA GLY A 122 -12.29 -0.78 3.60
C GLY A 122 -10.87 -0.46 4.07
N ALA A 123 -10.22 -1.36 4.80
CA ALA A 123 -8.86 -1.12 5.32
C ALA A 123 -7.81 -1.02 4.21
N TYR A 124 -8.03 -1.70 3.08
CA TYR A 124 -7.19 -1.54 1.89
C TYR A 124 -7.20 -0.10 1.38
N GLU A 125 -8.39 0.49 1.23
CA GLU A 125 -8.57 1.86 0.75
C GLU A 125 -7.95 2.86 1.72
N GLU A 126 -8.08 2.65 3.02
CA GLU A 126 -7.47 3.49 4.06
C GLU A 126 -5.95 3.48 3.93
N CYS A 127 -5.32 2.30 3.89
CA CYS A 127 -3.88 2.17 3.64
C CYS A 127 -3.44 2.82 2.31
N TYR A 128 -4.26 2.73 1.26
CA TYR A 128 -3.96 3.33 -0.03
C TYR A 128 -4.07 4.87 0.02
N GLN A 129 -5.06 5.40 0.72
CA GLN A 129 -5.25 6.85 0.91
C GLN A 129 -4.13 7.46 1.73
N PHE A 130 -3.60 6.75 2.73
CA PHE A 130 -2.48 7.20 3.54
C PHE A 130 -1.26 7.59 2.71
N LYS A 131 -1.04 6.93 1.58
CA LYS A 131 0.07 7.22 0.63
C LYS A 131 -0.22 8.39 -0.31
N THR A 132 -1.42 8.94 -0.28
CA THR A 132 -1.88 9.94 -1.25
C THR A 132 -1.81 11.34 -0.64
N ASP A 133 -0.98 12.21 -1.20
CA ASP A 133 -0.83 13.58 -0.73
C ASP A 133 -2.11 14.39 -0.93
N ILE A 134 -2.45 15.18 0.08
CA ILE A 134 -3.52 16.18 -0.02
C ILE A 134 -2.90 17.47 -0.59
N ILE A 135 -3.40 17.88 -1.76
CA ILE A 135 -2.98 19.13 -2.39
C ILE A 135 -3.87 20.26 -1.87
N THR A 136 -3.25 21.30 -1.33
CA THR A 136 -3.93 22.47 -0.82
C THR A 136 -3.57 23.73 -1.61
N ALA A 137 -4.56 24.62 -1.79
CA ALA A 137 -4.35 25.93 -2.39
C ALA A 137 -5.09 27.00 -1.58
N ALA A 138 -4.41 28.11 -1.32
CA ALA A 138 -5.04 29.27 -0.71
C ALA A 138 -5.62 30.18 -1.81
N THR A 139 -6.79 30.74 -1.55
CA THR A 139 -7.44 31.70 -2.45
C THR A 139 -8.12 32.79 -1.66
N ASP A 140 -8.34 33.94 -2.29
CA ASP A 140 -9.09 35.03 -1.70
C ASP A 140 -10.62 34.73 -1.70
N CYS A 141 -11.38 35.55 -0.96
CA CYS A 141 -12.82 35.44 -0.95
C CYS A 141 -13.38 35.82 -2.32
N HIS A 142 -14.04 34.90 -2.97
CA HIS A 142 -14.67 35.09 -4.28
C HIS A 142 -15.99 34.31 -4.37
N ASN A 143 -16.82 34.68 -5.31
CA ASN A 143 -18.03 33.94 -5.60
C ASN A 143 -17.71 32.69 -6.39
N GLY A 144 -18.24 31.55 -5.96
CA GLY A 144 -18.08 30.26 -6.61
C GLY A 144 -19.45 29.60 -6.85
N ALA A 145 -19.53 28.79 -7.89
CA ALA A 145 -20.71 28.00 -8.23
C ALA A 145 -20.66 26.56 -7.73
N MET A 146 -19.49 26.10 -7.26
CA MET A 146 -19.31 24.74 -6.81
C MET A 146 -19.71 24.56 -5.34
N PRO A 147 -20.27 23.42 -4.96
CA PRO A 147 -20.53 23.11 -3.55
C PRO A 147 -19.21 22.95 -2.77
N LEU A 148 -19.30 22.94 -1.43
CA LEU A 148 -18.15 22.77 -0.54
C LEU A 148 -17.47 21.43 -0.71
N ASP A 149 -18.24 20.36 -0.99
CA ASP A 149 -17.78 19.02 -1.28
C ASP A 149 -18.16 18.65 -2.71
N TYR A 150 -17.16 18.32 -3.52
CA TYR A 150 -17.39 17.96 -4.91
C TYR A 150 -16.47 16.83 -5.36
N SER A 151 -17.05 15.78 -5.93
CA SER A 151 -16.33 14.72 -6.61
C SER A 151 -16.54 14.80 -8.12
N MET A 152 -15.49 14.95 -8.88
CA MET A 152 -15.55 14.95 -10.34
C MET A 152 -15.97 13.60 -10.91
N ILE A 153 -15.64 12.51 -10.21
CA ILE A 153 -15.88 11.14 -10.66
C ILE A 153 -16.51 10.37 -9.51
N ASN A 154 -17.78 10.02 -9.67
CA ASN A 154 -18.47 9.13 -8.74
C ASN A 154 -18.50 7.73 -9.32
N TRP A 155 -17.93 6.78 -8.62
CA TRP A 155 -17.85 5.39 -9.03
C TRP A 155 -18.05 4.42 -7.86
N GLN A 156 -18.38 3.17 -8.19
CA GLN A 156 -18.57 2.08 -7.23
C GLN A 156 -18.04 0.78 -7.83
N GLY A 157 -17.54 -0.09 -6.97
CA GLY A 157 -17.09 -1.44 -7.31
C GLY A 157 -16.29 -2.05 -6.18
N ASP A 158 -16.75 -3.19 -5.66
CA ASP A 158 -16.10 -3.87 -4.55
C ASP A 158 -14.72 -4.41 -4.98
N GLY A 159 -13.69 -4.12 -4.19
CA GLY A 159 -12.33 -4.54 -4.48
C GLY A 159 -11.69 -3.84 -5.67
N LEU A 160 -12.26 -2.72 -6.14
CA LEU A 160 -11.66 -1.86 -7.16
C LEU A 160 -10.92 -0.71 -6.50
N THR A 161 -9.78 -0.37 -7.06
CA THR A 161 -8.99 0.81 -6.67
C THR A 161 -8.69 1.68 -7.88
N LEU A 162 -8.97 2.97 -7.78
CA LEU A 162 -8.60 3.97 -8.79
C LEU A 162 -7.09 4.25 -8.67
N THR A 163 -6.31 3.74 -9.61
CA THR A 163 -4.84 3.79 -9.57
C THR A 163 -4.22 4.85 -10.47
N GLY A 164 -5.01 5.59 -11.18
CA GLY A 164 -4.49 6.67 -12.00
C GLY A 164 -5.54 7.53 -12.65
N ILE A 165 -5.29 8.83 -12.62
CA ILE A 165 -6.00 9.87 -13.36
C ILE A 165 -4.93 10.66 -14.11
N LYS A 166 -5.00 10.68 -15.42
CA LYS A 166 -4.03 11.45 -16.22
C LYS A 166 -4.66 11.98 -17.50
N GLN A 167 -4.16 13.11 -17.96
CA GLN A 167 -4.49 13.63 -19.28
C GLN A 167 -3.82 12.79 -20.37
N LYS A 168 -4.52 12.53 -21.47
CA LYS A 168 -3.96 11.92 -22.65
C LYS A 168 -2.92 12.85 -23.30
N GLY A 169 -1.77 12.30 -23.71
CA GLY A 169 -0.59 13.07 -24.10
C GLY A 169 -0.77 14.11 -25.22
N ASN A 170 -1.78 13.95 -26.11
CA ASN A 170 -2.04 14.85 -27.22
C ASN A 170 -3.54 15.18 -27.35
N GLY A 171 -4.26 15.36 -26.26
CA GLY A 171 -5.69 15.62 -26.31
C GLY A 171 -6.27 16.15 -25.01
N GLU A 172 -7.57 16.42 -25.03
CA GLU A 172 -8.34 16.85 -23.86
C GLU A 172 -8.92 15.68 -23.07
N ASP A 173 -8.78 14.45 -23.57
CA ASP A 173 -9.30 13.26 -22.93
C ASP A 173 -8.56 12.97 -21.61
N ILE A 174 -9.30 12.46 -20.63
CA ILE A 174 -8.77 11.98 -19.35
C ILE A 174 -8.77 10.45 -19.37
N ILE A 175 -7.66 9.87 -18.99
CA ILE A 175 -7.49 8.43 -18.81
C ILE A 175 -7.67 8.12 -17.33
N LEU A 176 -8.61 7.22 -17.04
CA LEU A 176 -8.85 6.68 -15.71
C LEU A 176 -8.44 5.21 -15.69
N ARG A 177 -7.80 4.78 -14.62
CA ARG A 177 -7.37 3.39 -14.47
C ARG A 177 -7.79 2.82 -13.14
N TRP A 178 -8.53 1.73 -13.17
CA TRP A 178 -8.86 0.92 -12.00
C TRP A 178 -8.15 -0.42 -12.06
N VAL A 179 -7.86 -0.95 -10.90
CA VAL A 179 -7.36 -2.31 -10.71
C VAL A 179 -8.32 -3.05 -9.78
N ASN A 180 -8.63 -4.29 -10.12
CA ASN A 180 -9.30 -5.19 -9.21
C ASN A 180 -8.25 -5.86 -8.32
N VAL A 181 -8.24 -5.53 -7.03
CA VAL A 181 -7.32 -6.09 -6.02
C VAL A 181 -7.92 -7.27 -5.27
N SER A 182 -9.19 -7.62 -5.56
CA SER A 182 -9.84 -8.81 -5.04
C SER A 182 -9.61 -10.03 -5.94
N ASP A 183 -9.84 -11.22 -5.40
CA ASP A 183 -9.81 -12.50 -6.12
C ASP A 183 -11.12 -12.82 -6.85
N LYS A 184 -12.09 -11.90 -6.86
CA LYS A 184 -13.43 -12.08 -7.43
C LYS A 184 -13.68 -11.15 -8.60
N PRO A 185 -14.46 -11.57 -9.58
CA PRO A 185 -14.97 -10.67 -10.60
C PRO A 185 -15.80 -9.55 -9.96
N THR A 186 -15.59 -8.33 -10.40
CA THR A 186 -16.34 -7.17 -9.92
C THR A 186 -16.82 -6.30 -11.09
N THR A 187 -17.78 -5.44 -10.81
CA THR A 187 -18.33 -4.50 -11.79
C THR A 187 -17.99 -3.08 -11.39
N LEU A 188 -17.34 -2.34 -12.29
CA LEU A 188 -17.16 -0.91 -12.16
C LEU A 188 -18.42 -0.18 -12.62
N THR A 189 -19.03 0.58 -11.74
CA THR A 189 -20.13 1.48 -12.07
C THR A 189 -19.66 2.93 -11.95
N ILE A 190 -19.75 3.69 -13.03
CA ILE A 190 -19.40 5.11 -13.05
C ILE A 190 -20.69 5.89 -13.24
N GLN A 191 -20.96 6.84 -12.34
CA GLN A 191 -22.12 7.71 -12.45
C GLN A 191 -21.84 8.83 -13.47
N LYS A 192 -22.78 9.08 -14.35
CA LYS A 192 -22.71 10.21 -15.26
C LYS A 192 -22.71 11.52 -14.48
N SER A 193 -21.83 12.42 -14.82
CA SER A 193 -21.72 13.76 -14.26
C SER A 193 -21.58 14.79 -15.38
N ASP A 194 -21.70 16.07 -15.05
CA ASP A 194 -21.58 17.17 -16.02
C ASP A 194 -20.17 17.30 -16.62
N VAL A 195 -19.17 16.61 -16.04
CA VAL A 195 -17.79 16.61 -16.53
C VAL A 195 -17.45 15.36 -17.35
N ILE A 196 -18.37 14.39 -17.46
CA ILE A 196 -18.15 13.15 -18.23
C ILE A 196 -19.18 13.07 -19.36
N ASP A 197 -18.76 13.44 -20.55
CA ASP A 197 -19.61 13.34 -21.74
C ASP A 197 -19.73 11.92 -22.27
N ASN A 198 -18.59 11.26 -22.46
CA ASN A 198 -18.51 9.91 -23.01
C ASN A 198 -17.45 9.09 -22.28
N LEU A 199 -17.70 7.79 -22.16
CA LEU A 199 -16.78 6.81 -21.61
C LEU A 199 -16.43 5.79 -22.68
N TYR A 200 -15.15 5.49 -22.81
CA TYR A 200 -14.63 4.48 -23.73
C TYR A 200 -13.71 3.52 -22.98
N ILE A 201 -13.80 2.24 -23.30
CA ILE A 201 -12.84 1.25 -22.83
C ILE A 201 -11.64 1.33 -23.77
N SER A 202 -10.45 1.50 -23.19
CA SER A 202 -9.20 1.56 -23.95
C SER A 202 -8.20 0.53 -23.40
N ASN A 203 -7.52 -0.13 -24.32
CA ASN A 203 -6.29 -0.86 -24.00
C ASN A 203 -5.13 0.14 -24.09
N ILE A 204 -4.40 0.25 -22.99
CA ILE A 204 -3.21 1.11 -22.90
C ILE A 204 -1.98 0.26 -23.15
#